data_08319c8edb13abd43b143afd6cdf06fd
#
_entry.id   08319c8edb13abd43b143afd6cdf06fd
#
_cell.length_a   1.000
_cell.length_b   1.000
_cell.length_c   1.000
_cell.angle_alpha   90.00
_cell.angle_beta   90.00
_cell.angle_gamma   90.00
#
_symmetry.space_group_name_H-M   'P 1'
#
loop_
_entity.id
_entity.type
_entity.pdbx_description
1 polymer ?
#
loop_
_entity_poly.entity_id
_entity_poly.type
_entity_poly.pdbx_seq_one_letter_code
_entity_poly.pdbx_strand_id
1 'polypeptide(L)'
;MVLLTEPNPEIVEFSNSLQEMHELASNSLVEVMTAFEDFDFELAEGIEDKLENLEQMAFQMEESMILQLADKLKSIEDLKFLTVYLQTSNHLLRVGEYASKIARIVLLCDGMDHFKELESLPYLAELAKSTLDISINALLKGDFSEINELEKLEAEADRETSEMFEEITDYLRSERDIGTMAMYYVIVGRYCERAADEALAIAQKAYYLHTGVRKKLGLEYRYGDSEAPH
;
A
#
# COMPACT_ATOMS: atom_id res chain seq x y z
N MET A 1 -31.43 -3.86 -5.15
CA MET A 1 -31.42 -2.49 -5.66
C MET A 1 -31.75 -1.60 -4.46
N VAL A 2 -30.75 -1.28 -3.64
CA VAL A 2 -30.92 -0.34 -2.51
C VAL A 2 -30.96 1.04 -3.16
N LEU A 3 -32.07 1.74 -2.98
CA LEU A 3 -32.20 3.14 -3.39
C LEU A 3 -31.12 3.92 -2.63
N LEU A 4 -30.14 4.43 -3.37
CA LEU A 4 -29.19 5.42 -2.89
C LEU A 4 -29.99 6.66 -2.45
N THR A 5 -30.34 6.72 -1.18
CA THR A 5 -30.54 8.01 -0.52
C THR A 5 -29.29 8.84 -0.76
N GLU A 6 -29.44 10.17 -0.96
CA GLU A 6 -28.31 11.07 -1.14
C GLU A 6 -27.18 10.69 -0.17
N PRO A 7 -25.93 10.58 -0.65
CA PRO A 7 -24.84 10.16 0.21
C PRO A 7 -24.77 11.11 1.41
N ASN A 8 -24.71 10.54 2.62
CA ASN A 8 -24.54 11.33 3.84
C ASN A 8 -23.33 12.25 3.64
N PRO A 9 -23.45 13.58 3.83
CA PRO A 9 -22.34 14.53 3.63
C PRO A 9 -21.07 14.14 4.38
N GLU A 10 -21.20 13.54 5.56
CA GLU A 10 -20.08 13.07 6.36
C GLU A 10 -19.35 11.87 5.72
N ILE A 11 -20.10 10.98 5.06
CA ILE A 11 -19.51 9.87 4.26
C ILE A 11 -18.70 10.41 3.09
N VAL A 12 -19.20 11.45 2.43
CA VAL A 12 -18.48 12.11 1.33
C VAL A 12 -17.17 12.73 1.82
N GLU A 13 -17.19 13.39 2.98
CA GLU A 13 -15.99 13.98 3.59
C GLU A 13 -14.94 12.91 3.90
N PHE A 14 -15.32 11.80 4.55
CA PHE A 14 -14.39 10.71 4.82
C PHE A 14 -13.87 10.02 3.54
N SER A 15 -14.71 9.92 2.51
CA SER A 15 -14.29 9.38 1.22
C SER A 15 -13.24 10.26 0.56
N ASN A 16 -13.41 11.59 0.62
CA ASN A 16 -12.42 12.54 0.12
C ASN A 16 -11.12 12.46 0.90
N SER A 17 -11.19 12.41 2.24
CA SER A 17 -10.00 12.25 3.07
C SER A 17 -9.23 10.96 2.75
N LEU A 18 -9.92 9.83 2.56
CA LEU A 18 -9.26 8.58 2.15
C LEU A 18 -8.64 8.67 0.76
N GLN A 19 -9.28 9.37 -0.17
CA GLN A 19 -8.71 9.59 -1.51
C GLN A 19 -7.42 10.42 -1.42
N GLU A 20 -7.41 11.51 -0.65
CA GLU A 20 -6.23 12.33 -0.44
C GLU A 20 -5.10 11.56 0.27
N MET A 21 -5.42 10.77 1.30
CA MET A 21 -4.46 9.89 1.97
C MET A 21 -3.87 8.86 1.01
N HIS A 22 -4.70 8.26 0.15
CA HIS A 22 -4.25 7.32 -0.86
C HIS A 22 -3.27 7.97 -1.83
N GLU A 23 -3.63 9.14 -2.40
CA GLU A 23 -2.75 9.86 -3.32
C GLU A 23 -1.41 10.22 -2.67
N LEU A 24 -1.44 10.68 -1.42
CA LEU A 24 -0.23 11.01 -0.69
C LEU A 24 0.65 9.77 -0.43
N ALA A 25 0.07 8.68 0.06
CA ALA A 25 0.79 7.46 0.38
C ALA A 25 1.37 6.77 -0.88
N SER A 26 0.55 6.61 -1.93
CA SER A 26 0.94 5.92 -3.16
C SER A 26 1.99 6.71 -3.95
N ASN A 27 1.85 8.04 -4.04
CA ASN A 27 2.85 8.89 -4.70
C ASN A 27 4.16 8.93 -3.90
N SER A 28 4.11 8.95 -2.55
CA SER A 28 5.33 8.90 -1.72
C SER A 28 6.12 7.61 -1.97
N LEU A 29 5.44 6.48 -2.21
CA LEU A 29 6.10 5.22 -2.51
C LEU A 29 6.85 5.24 -3.85
N VAL A 30 6.27 5.86 -4.89
CA VAL A 30 6.93 6.00 -6.20
C VAL A 30 8.06 7.02 -6.14
N GLU A 31 7.82 8.16 -5.51
CA GLU A 31 8.84 9.22 -5.38
C GLU A 31 10.07 8.75 -4.59
N VAL A 32 9.87 8.00 -3.51
CA VAL A 32 11.00 7.47 -2.73
C VAL A 32 11.79 6.43 -3.52
N MET A 33 11.15 5.74 -4.46
CA MET A 33 11.87 4.84 -5.36
C MET A 33 12.76 5.61 -6.33
N THR A 34 12.26 6.72 -6.89
CA THR A 34 13.09 7.64 -7.69
C THR A 34 14.25 8.18 -6.85
N ALA A 35 13.99 8.58 -5.60
CA ALA A 35 15.04 9.03 -4.69
C ALA A 35 16.09 7.95 -4.42
N PHE A 36 15.69 6.69 -4.32
CA PHE A 36 16.61 5.56 -4.14
C PHE A 36 17.43 5.29 -5.40
N GLU A 37 16.81 5.34 -6.58
CA GLU A 37 17.47 5.11 -7.87
C GLU A 37 18.54 6.18 -8.17
N ASP A 38 18.24 7.44 -7.90
CA ASP A 38 19.10 8.58 -8.20
C ASP A 38 20.00 9.01 -7.03
N PHE A 39 19.85 8.39 -5.84
CA PHE A 39 20.42 8.87 -4.57
C PHE A 39 20.08 10.34 -4.29
N ASP A 40 18.82 10.72 -4.56
CA ASP A 40 18.32 12.07 -4.31
C ASP A 40 17.94 12.23 -2.82
N PHE A 41 18.89 12.76 -2.05
CA PHE A 41 18.73 12.96 -0.62
C PHE A 41 17.70 14.04 -0.29
N GLU A 42 17.57 15.09 -1.11
CA GLU A 42 16.58 16.15 -0.89
C GLU A 42 15.15 15.62 -1.09
N LEU A 43 14.93 14.83 -2.14
CA LEU A 43 13.65 14.15 -2.36
C LEU A 43 13.33 13.17 -1.21
N ALA A 44 14.33 12.42 -0.73
CA ALA A 44 14.17 11.50 0.39
C ALA A 44 13.78 12.22 1.70
N GLU A 45 14.42 13.36 2.03
CA GLU A 45 14.05 14.19 3.18
C GLU A 45 12.60 14.67 3.09
N GLY A 46 12.13 15.07 1.91
CA GLY A 46 10.75 15.51 1.68
C GLY A 46 9.68 14.44 1.93
N ILE A 47 10.04 13.15 1.94
CA ILE A 47 9.11 12.06 2.24
C ILE A 47 8.72 12.05 3.73
N GLU A 48 9.60 12.43 4.64
CA GLU A 48 9.27 12.51 6.07
C GLU A 48 8.18 13.56 6.34
N ASP A 49 8.21 14.71 5.66
CA ASP A 49 7.18 15.76 5.78
C ASP A 49 5.81 15.22 5.26
N LYS A 50 5.84 14.41 4.21
CA LYS A 50 4.62 13.77 3.68
C LYS A 50 4.04 12.74 4.64
N LEU A 51 4.90 11.97 5.33
CA LEU A 51 4.45 11.03 6.35
C LEU A 51 3.80 11.77 7.52
N GLU A 52 4.41 12.86 8.02
CA GLU A 52 3.82 13.68 9.09
C GLU A 52 2.43 14.21 8.70
N ASN A 53 2.26 14.67 7.47
CA ASN A 53 0.95 15.09 6.96
C ASN A 53 -0.04 13.93 6.93
N LEU A 54 0.37 12.76 6.48
CA LEU A 54 -0.48 11.55 6.43
C LEU A 54 -0.91 11.11 7.83
N GLU A 55 -0.01 11.18 8.82
CA GLU A 55 -0.31 10.92 10.23
C GLU A 55 -1.35 11.89 10.78
N GLN A 56 -1.22 13.18 10.46
CA GLN A 56 -2.19 14.19 10.85
C GLN A 56 -3.58 13.95 10.25
N MET A 57 -3.63 13.57 8.97
CA MET A 57 -4.89 13.23 8.28
C MET A 57 -5.55 12.01 8.91
N ALA A 58 -4.78 10.95 9.20
CA ALA A 58 -5.28 9.75 9.86
C ALA A 58 -5.86 10.06 11.24
N PHE A 59 -5.15 10.87 12.04
CA PHE A 59 -5.59 11.28 13.37
C PHE A 59 -6.87 12.14 13.34
N GLN A 60 -6.94 13.13 12.44
CA GLN A 60 -8.13 13.96 12.27
C GLN A 60 -9.36 13.14 11.85
N MET A 61 -9.15 12.16 10.97
CA MET A 61 -10.19 11.25 10.52
C MET A 61 -10.68 10.38 11.68
N GLU A 62 -9.78 9.84 12.52
CA GLU A 62 -10.11 9.05 13.69
C GLU A 62 -10.93 9.86 14.69
N GLU A 63 -10.49 11.08 15.06
CA GLU A 63 -11.22 11.95 15.97
C GLU A 63 -12.63 12.29 15.45
N SER A 64 -12.75 12.63 14.16
CA SER A 64 -14.04 12.95 13.55
C SER A 64 -14.98 11.75 13.57
N MET A 65 -14.47 10.54 13.31
CA MET A 65 -15.25 9.31 13.39
C MET A 65 -15.71 8.99 14.82
N ILE A 66 -14.84 9.19 15.83
CA ILE A 66 -15.19 9.01 17.25
C ILE A 66 -16.31 9.95 17.67
N LEU A 67 -16.25 11.22 17.25
CA LEU A 67 -17.31 12.21 17.55
C LEU A 67 -18.65 11.80 16.91
N GLN A 68 -18.64 11.28 15.70
CA GLN A 68 -19.84 10.75 15.06
C GLN A 68 -20.40 9.51 15.77
N LEU A 69 -19.52 8.61 16.23
CA LEU A 69 -19.90 7.46 17.04
C LEU A 69 -20.65 7.90 18.31
N ALA A 70 -20.20 8.98 18.96
CA ALA A 70 -20.79 9.48 20.19
C ALA A 70 -22.17 10.14 20.02
N ASP A 71 -22.42 10.81 18.88
CA ASP A 71 -23.58 11.68 18.69
C ASP A 71 -24.69 11.11 17.78
N LYS A 72 -24.35 10.30 16.78
CA LYS A 72 -25.26 10.07 15.64
C LYS A 72 -25.42 8.63 15.16
N LEU A 73 -24.83 7.65 15.80
CA LEU A 73 -24.97 6.25 15.33
C LEU A 73 -26.41 5.79 15.35
N LYS A 74 -26.92 5.50 14.16
CA LYS A 74 -28.31 5.09 13.96
C LYS A 74 -28.45 3.65 13.43
N SER A 75 -27.39 3.06 12.83
CA SER A 75 -27.49 1.76 12.20
C SER A 75 -26.20 0.93 12.33
N ILE A 76 -26.32 -0.40 12.09
CA ILE A 76 -25.18 -1.31 11.98
C ILE A 76 -24.37 -0.99 10.73
N GLU A 77 -25.01 -0.50 9.68
CA GLU A 77 -24.40 -0.09 8.42
C GLU A 77 -23.44 1.08 8.65
N ASP A 78 -23.84 2.10 9.44
CA ASP A 78 -22.98 3.22 9.81
C ASP A 78 -21.72 2.73 10.56
N LEU A 79 -21.89 1.79 11.50
CA LEU A 79 -20.76 1.18 12.22
C LEU A 79 -19.80 0.45 11.32
N LYS A 80 -20.31 -0.35 10.36
CA LYS A 80 -19.48 -1.06 9.40
C LYS A 80 -18.68 -0.08 8.56
N PHE A 81 -19.35 0.96 8.06
CA PHE A 81 -18.74 2.01 7.28
C PHE A 81 -17.57 2.67 8.04
N LEU A 82 -17.83 3.24 9.22
CA LEU A 82 -16.79 3.88 10.02
C LEU A 82 -15.63 2.93 10.35
N THR A 83 -15.94 1.68 10.70
CA THR A 83 -14.90 0.68 11.02
C THR A 83 -14.02 0.37 9.81
N VAL A 84 -14.60 0.21 8.61
CA VAL A 84 -13.84 -0.09 7.40
C VAL A 84 -12.99 1.10 6.98
N TYR A 85 -13.53 2.31 7.05
CA TYR A 85 -12.82 3.54 6.70
C TYR A 85 -11.65 3.82 7.65
N LEU A 86 -11.84 3.64 8.96
CA LEU A 86 -10.76 3.75 9.93
C LEU A 86 -9.66 2.71 9.71
N GLN A 87 -10.04 1.47 9.40
CA GLN A 87 -9.05 0.44 9.07
C GLN A 87 -8.29 0.76 7.78
N THR A 88 -8.96 1.33 6.78
CA THR A 88 -8.33 1.72 5.52
C THR A 88 -7.35 2.88 5.74
N SER A 89 -7.70 3.89 6.55
CA SER A 89 -6.76 4.97 6.86
C SER A 89 -5.47 4.43 7.51
N ASN A 90 -5.58 3.45 8.40
CA ASN A 90 -4.43 2.77 9.00
C ASN A 90 -3.60 1.95 7.99
N HIS A 91 -4.23 1.32 6.99
CA HIS A 91 -3.50 0.64 5.92
C HIS A 91 -2.73 1.64 5.04
N LEU A 92 -3.35 2.77 4.68
CA LEU A 92 -2.69 3.83 3.92
C LEU A 92 -1.53 4.48 4.71
N LEU A 93 -1.72 4.70 6.02
CA LEU A 93 -0.65 5.19 6.88
C LEU A 93 0.56 4.27 6.88
N ARG A 94 0.35 2.94 6.93
CA ARG A 94 1.45 1.97 6.83
C ARG A 94 2.20 2.06 5.50
N VAL A 95 1.51 2.30 4.39
CA VAL A 95 2.17 2.51 3.09
C VAL A 95 3.08 3.74 3.16
N GLY A 96 2.62 4.84 3.74
CA GLY A 96 3.46 6.03 4.00
C GLY A 96 4.67 5.73 4.90
N GLU A 97 4.48 4.93 5.96
CA GLU A 97 5.58 4.48 6.81
C GLU A 97 6.61 3.63 6.04
N TYR A 98 6.19 2.81 5.07
CA TYR A 98 7.13 2.06 4.23
C TYR A 98 7.93 3.00 3.33
N ALA A 99 7.30 4.01 2.72
CA ALA A 99 8.00 5.04 1.96
C ALA A 99 9.04 5.79 2.81
N SER A 100 8.68 6.21 4.03
CA SER A 100 9.61 6.84 4.98
C SER A 100 10.79 5.92 5.34
N LYS A 101 10.56 4.63 5.57
CA LYS A 101 11.63 3.67 5.86
C LYS A 101 12.59 3.51 4.67
N ILE A 102 12.08 3.55 3.44
CA ILE A 102 12.91 3.55 2.23
C ILE A 102 13.70 4.87 2.15
N ALA A 103 13.06 6.03 2.42
CA ALA A 103 13.74 7.32 2.45
C ALA A 103 14.92 7.35 3.41
N ARG A 104 14.76 6.79 4.61
CA ARG A 104 15.86 6.65 5.57
C ARG A 104 17.00 5.77 5.05
N ILE A 105 16.69 4.75 4.23
CA ILE A 105 17.74 3.94 3.57
C ILE A 105 18.47 4.80 2.53
N VAL A 106 17.76 5.61 1.74
CA VAL A 106 18.40 6.54 0.78
C VAL A 106 19.42 7.40 1.51
N LEU A 107 19.04 8.02 2.64
CA LEU A 107 19.93 8.89 3.43
C LEU A 107 21.16 8.15 4.01
N LEU A 108 21.13 6.82 4.09
CA LEU A 108 22.28 6.00 4.50
C LEU A 108 23.19 5.62 3.33
N CYS A 109 22.82 5.92 2.09
CA CYS A 109 23.56 5.54 0.89
C CYS A 109 24.61 6.59 0.46
N ASP A 110 24.93 7.60 1.30
CA ASP A 110 25.93 8.62 0.96
C ASP A 110 27.29 7.99 0.62
N GLY A 111 27.79 8.32 -0.58
CA GLY A 111 29.04 7.78 -1.11
C GLY A 111 28.97 6.32 -1.57
N MET A 112 27.79 5.75 -1.71
CA MET A 112 27.56 4.41 -2.28
C MET A 112 27.18 4.49 -3.75
N ASP A 113 27.42 3.40 -4.46
CA ASP A 113 27.01 3.19 -5.84
C ASP A 113 26.09 1.97 -5.94
N HIS A 114 25.17 1.99 -6.91
CA HIS A 114 24.44 0.78 -7.28
C HIS A 114 25.35 -0.23 -7.94
N PHE A 115 25.26 -1.49 -7.58
CA PHE A 115 26.07 -2.56 -8.18
C PHE A 115 25.44 -3.13 -9.46
N LYS A 116 24.20 -2.75 -9.78
CA LYS A 116 23.48 -3.09 -11.01
C LYS A 116 22.45 -2.00 -11.31
N GLU A 117 21.96 -1.99 -12.55
CA GLU A 117 20.78 -1.20 -12.92
C GLU A 117 19.54 -1.63 -12.12
N LEU A 118 18.75 -0.67 -11.69
CA LEU A 118 17.54 -0.93 -10.92
C LEU A 118 16.35 -1.13 -11.86
N GLU A 119 15.93 -2.36 -12.05
CA GLU A 119 14.73 -2.71 -12.83
C GLU A 119 13.61 -3.20 -11.91
N SER A 120 13.88 -4.18 -11.06
CA SER A 120 12.89 -4.82 -10.20
C SER A 120 12.31 -3.89 -9.13
N LEU A 121 13.11 -3.04 -8.49
CA LEU A 121 12.63 -2.18 -7.39
C LEU A 121 11.65 -1.09 -7.87
N PRO A 122 11.92 -0.32 -8.94
CA PRO A 122 10.94 0.61 -9.50
C PRO A 122 9.67 -0.12 -9.95
N TYR A 123 9.80 -1.29 -10.56
CA TYR A 123 8.65 -2.08 -10.98
C TYR A 123 7.78 -2.54 -9.81
N LEU A 124 8.38 -2.99 -8.70
CA LEU A 124 7.66 -3.34 -7.48
C LEU A 124 6.88 -2.15 -6.88
N ALA A 125 7.44 -0.95 -6.94
CA ALA A 125 6.73 0.25 -6.48
C ALA A 125 5.52 0.58 -7.37
N GLU A 126 5.63 0.42 -8.69
CA GLU A 126 4.52 0.60 -9.62
C GLU A 126 3.44 -0.48 -9.45
N LEU A 127 3.81 -1.73 -9.20
CA LEU A 127 2.86 -2.80 -8.88
C LEU A 127 2.09 -2.47 -7.60
N ALA A 128 2.78 -2.06 -6.54
CA ALA A 128 2.16 -1.67 -5.28
C ALA A 128 1.21 -0.47 -5.44
N LYS A 129 1.60 0.54 -6.23
CA LYS A 129 0.73 1.67 -6.55
C LYS A 129 -0.52 1.22 -7.29
N SER A 130 -0.37 0.39 -8.33
CA SER A 130 -1.50 -0.11 -9.13
C SER A 130 -2.49 -0.92 -8.29
N THR A 131 -2.00 -1.77 -7.38
CA THR A 131 -2.86 -2.51 -6.44
C THR A 131 -3.59 -1.59 -5.47
N LEU A 132 -2.94 -0.51 -4.99
CA LEU A 132 -3.57 0.50 -4.14
C LEU A 132 -4.68 1.25 -4.90
N ASP A 133 -4.43 1.67 -6.14
CA ASP A 133 -5.41 2.35 -6.99
C ASP A 133 -6.68 1.52 -7.17
N ILE A 134 -6.54 0.22 -7.49
CA ILE A 134 -7.67 -0.70 -7.64
C ILE A 134 -8.42 -0.87 -6.31
N SER A 135 -7.70 -1.04 -5.21
CA SER A 135 -8.31 -1.29 -3.91
C SER A 135 -9.13 -0.10 -3.38
N ILE A 136 -8.61 1.12 -3.56
CA ILE A 136 -9.33 2.35 -3.18
C ILE A 136 -10.54 2.60 -4.08
N ASN A 137 -10.42 2.35 -5.39
CA ASN A 137 -11.57 2.42 -6.28
C ASN A 137 -12.67 1.42 -5.88
N ALA A 138 -12.30 0.18 -5.53
CA ALA A 138 -13.24 -0.81 -5.02
C ALA A 138 -13.93 -0.34 -3.73
N LEU A 139 -13.19 0.32 -2.82
CA LEU A 139 -13.75 0.83 -1.57
C LEU A 139 -14.70 2.00 -1.80
N LEU A 140 -14.25 3.04 -2.51
CA LEU A 140 -14.98 4.31 -2.62
C LEU A 140 -16.14 4.23 -3.61
N LYS A 141 -16.02 3.43 -4.67
CA LYS A 141 -17.03 3.34 -5.75
C LYS A 141 -17.85 2.04 -5.70
N GLY A 142 -17.43 1.04 -4.91
CA GLY A 142 -18.05 -0.29 -4.95
C GLY A 142 -17.81 -1.03 -6.27
N ASP A 143 -16.78 -0.64 -7.02
CA ASP A 143 -16.43 -1.26 -8.30
C ASP A 143 -15.40 -2.39 -8.07
N PHE A 144 -15.82 -3.62 -8.34
CA PHE A 144 -15.00 -4.82 -8.19
C PHE A 144 -14.62 -5.43 -9.54
N SER A 145 -14.78 -4.69 -10.65
CA SER A 145 -14.47 -5.20 -12.00
C SER A 145 -13.00 -5.58 -12.18
N GLU A 146 -12.10 -4.90 -11.47
CA GLU A 146 -10.65 -5.12 -11.54
C GLU A 146 -10.09 -5.98 -10.38
N ILE A 147 -10.96 -6.62 -9.57
CA ILE A 147 -10.50 -7.38 -8.41
C ILE A 147 -9.59 -8.56 -8.78
N ASN A 148 -9.85 -9.21 -9.91
CA ASN A 148 -9.00 -10.29 -10.42
C ASN A 148 -7.64 -9.76 -10.91
N GLU A 149 -7.58 -8.53 -11.41
CA GLU A 149 -6.33 -7.89 -11.79
C GLU A 149 -5.50 -7.55 -10.57
N LEU A 150 -6.12 -7.03 -9.51
CA LEU A 150 -5.45 -6.78 -8.25
C LEU A 150 -4.80 -8.05 -7.69
N GLU A 151 -5.51 -9.21 -7.71
CA GLU A 151 -4.95 -10.49 -7.25
C GLU A 151 -3.74 -10.94 -8.09
N LYS A 152 -3.73 -10.67 -9.40
CA LYS A 152 -2.59 -10.97 -10.27
C LYS A 152 -1.39 -10.06 -9.99
N LEU A 153 -1.62 -8.75 -9.84
CA LEU A 153 -0.57 -7.78 -9.55
C LEU A 153 0.11 -8.05 -8.21
N GLU A 154 -0.67 -8.46 -7.21
CA GLU A 154 -0.12 -8.85 -5.90
C GLU A 154 0.75 -10.11 -6.01
N ALA A 155 0.25 -11.14 -6.71
CA ALA A 155 1.03 -12.35 -6.96
C ALA A 155 2.28 -12.09 -7.82
N GLU A 156 2.23 -11.10 -8.71
CA GLU A 156 3.38 -10.66 -9.49
C GLU A 156 4.42 -9.95 -8.61
N ALA A 157 3.98 -9.12 -7.66
CA ALA A 157 4.87 -8.48 -6.69
C ALA A 157 5.60 -9.53 -5.81
N ASP A 158 4.89 -10.56 -5.34
CA ASP A 158 5.49 -11.69 -4.61
C ASP A 158 6.55 -12.42 -5.43
N ARG A 159 6.25 -12.69 -6.72
CA ARG A 159 7.17 -13.36 -7.64
C ARG A 159 8.41 -12.51 -7.92
N GLU A 160 8.21 -11.25 -8.30
CA GLU A 160 9.30 -10.32 -8.62
C GLU A 160 10.23 -10.13 -7.42
N THR A 161 9.67 -10.03 -6.20
CA THR A 161 10.46 -9.98 -4.97
C THR A 161 11.31 -11.23 -4.79
N SER A 162 10.77 -12.41 -5.08
CA SER A 162 11.48 -13.68 -4.96
C SER A 162 12.62 -13.78 -6.00
N GLU A 163 12.35 -13.42 -7.25
CA GLU A 163 13.32 -13.41 -8.34
C GLU A 163 14.46 -12.42 -8.06
N MET A 164 14.14 -11.23 -7.56
CA MET A 164 15.14 -10.24 -7.14
C MET A 164 16.02 -10.79 -6.00
N PHE A 165 15.48 -11.53 -5.04
CA PHE A 165 16.28 -12.12 -3.96
C PHE A 165 17.23 -13.20 -4.46
N GLU A 166 16.82 -14.02 -5.41
CA GLU A 166 17.70 -15.01 -6.07
C GLU A 166 18.83 -14.31 -6.82
N GLU A 167 18.52 -13.28 -7.60
CA GLU A 167 19.51 -12.48 -8.33
C GLU A 167 20.54 -11.82 -7.38
N ILE A 168 20.08 -11.16 -6.32
CA ILE A 168 20.96 -10.55 -5.31
C ILE A 168 21.88 -11.61 -4.67
N THR A 169 21.36 -12.81 -4.41
CA THR A 169 22.13 -13.91 -3.84
C THR A 169 23.27 -14.34 -4.79
N ASP A 170 23.03 -14.34 -6.11
CA ASP A 170 24.04 -14.67 -7.10
C ASP A 170 25.12 -13.57 -7.22
N TYR A 171 24.75 -12.31 -7.16
CA TYR A 171 25.71 -11.19 -7.08
C TYR A 171 26.60 -11.31 -5.82
N LEU A 172 26.03 -11.58 -4.65
CA LEU A 172 26.78 -11.74 -3.39
C LEU A 172 27.77 -12.92 -3.41
N ARG A 173 27.57 -13.92 -4.27
CA ARG A 173 28.53 -15.02 -4.47
C ARG A 173 29.72 -14.62 -5.33
N SER A 174 29.54 -13.68 -6.26
CA SER A 174 30.56 -13.24 -7.20
C SER A 174 31.33 -12.01 -6.72
N GLU A 175 30.69 -11.12 -5.97
CA GLU A 175 31.23 -9.84 -5.51
C GLU A 175 31.14 -9.71 -3.99
N ARG A 176 32.22 -9.26 -3.35
CA ARG A 176 32.30 -9.24 -1.87
C ARG A 176 31.96 -7.88 -1.26
N ASP A 177 32.11 -6.80 -1.99
CA ASP A 177 32.02 -5.44 -1.44
C ASP A 177 30.63 -4.79 -1.60
N ILE A 178 29.63 -5.54 -2.15
CA ILE A 178 28.26 -5.05 -2.36
C ILE A 178 27.30 -5.34 -1.21
N GLY A 179 27.74 -5.99 -0.13
CA GLY A 179 26.89 -6.56 0.90
C GLY A 179 25.89 -5.59 1.52
N THR A 180 26.32 -4.35 1.80
CA THR A 180 25.42 -3.34 2.39
C THR A 180 24.32 -2.90 1.39
N MET A 181 24.69 -2.59 0.16
CA MET A 181 23.73 -2.18 -0.87
C MET A 181 22.78 -3.33 -1.22
N ALA A 182 23.28 -4.56 -1.30
CA ALA A 182 22.46 -5.76 -1.51
C ALA A 182 21.39 -5.93 -0.41
N MET A 183 21.76 -5.69 0.85
CA MET A 183 20.80 -5.69 1.97
C MET A 183 19.77 -4.58 1.85
N TYR A 184 20.16 -3.38 1.41
CA TYR A 184 19.20 -2.30 1.17
C TYR A 184 18.21 -2.66 0.07
N TYR A 185 18.65 -3.27 -1.04
CA TYR A 185 17.74 -3.75 -2.10
C TYR A 185 16.71 -4.73 -1.55
N VAL A 186 17.14 -5.71 -0.76
CA VAL A 186 16.25 -6.69 -0.12
C VAL A 186 15.21 -6.00 0.77
N ILE A 187 15.62 -5.03 1.58
CA ILE A 187 14.73 -4.33 2.49
C ILE A 187 13.74 -3.42 1.74
N VAL A 188 14.22 -2.70 0.72
CA VAL A 188 13.39 -1.82 -0.12
C VAL A 188 12.34 -2.65 -0.87
N GLY A 189 12.74 -3.73 -1.54
CA GLY A 189 11.81 -4.62 -2.24
C GLY A 189 10.75 -5.19 -1.29
N ARG A 190 11.15 -5.57 -0.06
CA ARG A 190 10.23 -6.05 0.96
C ARG A 190 9.21 -5.01 1.42
N TYR A 191 9.55 -3.73 1.43
CA TYR A 191 8.59 -2.67 1.73
C TYR A 191 7.60 -2.43 0.59
N CYS A 192 8.02 -2.56 -0.67
CA CYS A 192 7.12 -2.49 -1.82
C CYS A 192 6.12 -3.65 -1.83
N GLU A 193 6.58 -4.89 -1.61
CA GLU A 193 5.71 -6.07 -1.47
C GLU A 193 4.67 -5.87 -0.35
N ARG A 194 5.10 -5.41 0.83
CA ARG A 194 4.18 -5.12 1.93
C ARG A 194 3.16 -4.03 1.60
N ALA A 195 3.51 -3.05 0.78
CA ALA A 195 2.55 -2.04 0.34
C ALA A 195 1.45 -2.67 -0.54
N ALA A 196 1.79 -3.64 -1.40
CA ALA A 196 0.81 -4.41 -2.15
C ALA A 196 -0.08 -5.29 -1.24
N ASP A 197 0.48 -5.89 -0.19
CA ASP A 197 -0.29 -6.61 0.85
C ASP A 197 -1.32 -5.70 1.55
N GLU A 198 -0.96 -4.44 1.88
CA GLU A 198 -1.89 -3.48 2.46
C GLU A 198 -3.04 -3.15 1.49
N ALA A 199 -2.75 -3.04 0.19
CA ALA A 199 -3.77 -2.85 -0.84
C ALA A 199 -4.77 -4.02 -0.89
N LEU A 200 -4.26 -5.26 -0.85
CA LEU A 200 -5.10 -6.45 -0.80
C LEU A 200 -6.02 -6.44 0.43
N ALA A 201 -5.50 -6.03 1.59
CA ALA A 201 -6.28 -5.90 2.82
C ALA A 201 -7.39 -4.84 2.67
N ILE A 202 -7.12 -3.71 2.03
CA ILE A 202 -8.14 -2.68 1.72
C ILE A 202 -9.23 -3.26 0.81
N ALA A 203 -8.87 -3.97 -0.26
CA ALA A 203 -9.83 -4.59 -1.18
C ALA A 203 -10.74 -5.61 -0.47
N GLN A 204 -10.19 -6.42 0.45
CA GLN A 204 -10.98 -7.34 1.27
C GLN A 204 -11.99 -6.61 2.18
N LYS A 205 -11.60 -5.45 2.73
CA LYS A 205 -12.49 -4.59 3.53
C LYS A 205 -13.57 -3.95 2.67
N ALA A 206 -13.20 -3.47 1.47
CA ALA A 206 -14.15 -2.95 0.48
C ALA A 206 -15.21 -4.00 0.13
N TYR A 207 -14.79 -5.21 -0.17
CA TYR A 207 -15.71 -6.30 -0.49
C TYR A 207 -16.68 -6.58 0.67
N TYR A 208 -16.17 -6.64 1.91
CA TYR A 208 -17.01 -6.81 3.09
C TYR A 208 -18.00 -5.65 3.28
N LEU A 209 -17.57 -4.41 3.08
CA LEU A 209 -18.42 -3.24 3.22
C LEU A 209 -19.64 -3.29 2.28
N HIS A 210 -19.37 -3.56 1.00
CA HIS A 210 -20.39 -3.50 -0.05
C HIS A 210 -21.27 -4.76 -0.16
N THR A 211 -20.75 -5.94 0.23
CA THR A 211 -21.47 -7.21 0.07
C THR A 211 -21.95 -7.83 1.38
N GLY A 212 -21.39 -7.41 2.52
CA GLY A 212 -21.59 -8.02 3.82
C GLY A 212 -20.88 -9.38 3.99
N VAL A 213 -20.13 -9.85 2.98
CA VAL A 213 -19.45 -11.13 2.98
C VAL A 213 -17.93 -10.93 3.12
N ARG A 214 -17.29 -11.71 4.00
CA ARG A 214 -15.82 -11.72 4.08
C ARG A 214 -15.27 -12.66 3.01
N LYS A 215 -14.52 -12.13 2.07
CA LYS A 215 -13.78 -12.88 1.04
C LYS A 215 -12.28 -12.72 1.31
N LYS A 216 -11.53 -13.82 1.30
CA LYS A 216 -10.07 -13.78 1.22
C LYS A 216 -9.68 -13.62 -0.25
N LEU A 217 -8.80 -12.68 -0.54
CA LEU A 217 -8.21 -12.45 -1.85
C LEU A 217 -6.73 -12.89 -1.82
N GLY A 218 -6.12 -13.11 -2.97
CA GLY A 218 -4.71 -13.48 -3.09
C GLY A 218 -4.41 -14.96 -2.86
N LEU A 219 -5.40 -15.82 -2.62
CA LEU A 219 -5.16 -17.24 -2.36
C LEU A 219 -4.99 -18.08 -3.63
N GLU A 220 -5.60 -17.67 -4.73
CA GLU A 220 -5.61 -18.46 -5.98
C GLU A 220 -4.23 -18.48 -6.66
N TYR A 221 -3.41 -17.46 -6.42
CA TYR A 221 -2.09 -17.29 -7.03
C TYR A 221 -0.93 -17.68 -6.11
N ARG A 222 -1.11 -17.67 -4.78
CA ARG A 222 -0.07 -18.09 -3.81
C ARG A 222 0.21 -19.59 -3.79
N TYR A 223 -0.76 -20.38 -4.20
CA TYR A 223 -0.67 -21.86 -4.21
C TYR A 223 -0.76 -22.37 -5.65
N GLY A 224 0.11 -21.95 -6.57
CA GLY A 224 0.08 -22.40 -7.97
C GLY A 224 -0.49 -23.84 -8.08
N ASP A 225 -1.36 -24.16 -9.01
CA ASP A 225 -2.11 -25.37 -9.35
C ASP A 225 -2.03 -26.64 -8.45
N SER A 226 -1.51 -26.54 -7.24
CA SER A 226 -1.44 -27.62 -6.27
C SER A 226 -2.51 -27.44 -5.18
N GLU A 227 -3.68 -28.06 -5.42
CA GLU A 227 -4.70 -28.46 -4.43
C GLU A 227 -4.90 -27.50 -3.24
N ALA A 228 -5.84 -26.53 -3.38
CA ALA A 228 -6.40 -25.83 -2.24
C ALA A 228 -6.96 -26.86 -1.24
N PRO A 229 -6.60 -26.84 0.04
CA PRO A 229 -7.23 -27.69 1.04
C PRO A 229 -8.71 -27.29 1.17
N HIS A 230 -9.58 -28.27 0.96
CA HIS A 230 -11.05 -28.19 1.11
C HIS A 230 -11.49 -27.80 2.52
#